data_a3dde5a5e34a81395f00aee628bd6b6d
#
_entry.id   a3dde5a5e34a81395f00aee628bd6b6d
#
_cell.length_a   1.000
_cell.length_b   1.000
_cell.length_c   1.000
_cell.angle_alpha   90.00
_cell.angle_beta   90.00
_cell.angle_gamma   90.00
#
_symmetry.space_group_name_H-M   'P 1'
#
loop_
_entity.id
_entity.type
_entity.pdbx_description
1 polymer ?
#
loop_
_entity_poly.entity_id
_entity_poly.type
_entity_poly.pdbx_seq_one_letter_code
_entity_poly.pdbx_strand_id
1 'polypeptide(L)'
;TGEEGGIRMAECVFTDDTAAVRYALITLENAGDTAAEMRLFFGAELTLGEREHRHAIHTRLTRHGILARSLMSGEQAYMACIGADCEYGDEREALLNGAWMAEETLRMVGTAQGFAALRADISIPKGEVRKLCICLGGGNEEAMAAICSQSIGDIEHKLDCIKAAWRDKLGVIKIKTPDARLDTLMNGRLCYQTLASRVLGKTGYYQCSGATGFRDQLQDMLALMYAEPERARRHIIECAAHQFIEGDVMHWWHEGDTGVRTHISDDRLFLPYVAAEYARITGDKAIWHERAAYVAGPELSEAERDIYRRMERTEEKESVFMHCVRAIDSSLAVGAHGLPLMGGGDWNDGMDNVGSGGGESVWLGMFLYDVLMRFVPLCADMGEGERAAKYAEHADKLKAAVQANAWDGAWYKRAYFAG
;
A
#
# COMPACT_ATOMS: atom_id res chain seq x y z
N THR A 1 19.88 -14.09 13.45
CA THR A 1 20.60 -15.27 13.97
C THR A 1 21.22 -14.94 15.31
N GLY A 2 21.25 -15.93 16.24
CA GLY A 2 21.88 -15.83 17.56
C GLY A 2 22.46 -17.16 17.95
N GLU A 3 23.34 -17.16 18.96
CA GLU A 3 23.90 -18.38 19.55
C GLU A 3 23.97 -18.20 21.07
N GLU A 4 23.43 -19.15 21.81
CA GLU A 4 23.48 -19.19 23.27
C GLU A 4 23.48 -20.64 23.76
N GLY A 5 24.31 -20.95 24.78
CA GLY A 5 24.35 -22.28 25.39
C GLY A 5 24.66 -23.43 24.41
N GLY A 6 25.38 -23.16 23.31
CA GLY A 6 25.66 -24.14 22.25
C GLY A 6 24.53 -24.36 21.27
N ILE A 7 23.43 -23.61 21.37
CA ILE A 7 22.33 -23.61 20.39
C ILE A 7 22.47 -22.41 19.47
N ARG A 8 22.50 -22.68 18.16
CA ARG A 8 22.37 -21.66 17.14
C ARG A 8 20.95 -21.57 16.66
N MET A 9 20.38 -20.34 16.71
CA MET A 9 19.04 -20.08 16.23
C MET A 9 19.08 -19.16 15.00
N ALA A 10 18.33 -19.53 13.98
CA ALA A 10 18.04 -18.67 12.84
C ALA A 10 16.53 -18.58 12.64
N GLU A 11 16.03 -17.37 12.50
CA GLU A 11 14.63 -17.10 12.15
C GLU A 11 14.56 -16.46 10.76
N CYS A 12 13.66 -16.94 9.93
CA CYS A 12 13.33 -16.34 8.64
C CYS A 12 11.83 -16.05 8.61
N VAL A 13 11.49 -14.75 8.56
CA VAL A 13 10.09 -14.30 8.51
C VAL A 13 9.75 -13.89 7.09
N PHE A 14 8.63 -14.39 6.57
CA PHE A 14 8.10 -14.04 5.26
C PHE A 14 6.58 -14.17 5.20
N THR A 15 5.96 -13.57 4.19
CA THR A 15 4.52 -13.65 3.93
C THR A 15 4.27 -14.50 2.69
N ASP A 16 3.14 -15.20 2.69
CA ASP A 16 2.64 -15.91 1.50
C ASP A 16 2.22 -14.89 0.41
N ASP A 17 2.32 -15.27 -0.84
CA ASP A 17 1.86 -14.49 -1.97
C ASP A 17 0.46 -14.91 -2.47
N THR A 18 -0.05 -16.04 -1.96
CA THR A 18 -1.35 -16.61 -2.35
C THR A 18 -2.35 -16.74 -1.20
N ALA A 19 -1.88 -16.66 0.04
CA ALA A 19 -2.71 -16.75 1.24
C ALA A 19 -2.34 -15.65 2.25
N ALA A 20 -3.30 -15.24 3.05
CA ALA A 20 -3.08 -14.24 4.11
C ALA A 20 -2.35 -14.87 5.30
N VAL A 21 -1.09 -15.28 5.13
CA VAL A 21 -0.26 -15.95 6.15
C VAL A 21 1.12 -15.35 6.23
N ARG A 22 1.58 -15.11 7.45
CA ARG A 22 2.97 -14.81 7.79
C ARG A 22 3.60 -16.06 8.42
N TYR A 23 4.69 -16.50 7.88
CA TYR A 23 5.50 -17.60 8.38
C TYR A 23 6.71 -17.07 9.15
N ALA A 24 7.02 -17.66 10.29
CA ALA A 24 8.28 -17.52 11.01
C ALA A 24 8.94 -18.91 11.06
N LEU A 25 9.81 -19.17 10.07
CA LEU A 25 10.56 -20.42 9.99
C LEU A 25 11.78 -20.32 10.90
N ILE A 26 11.80 -21.16 11.92
CA ILE A 26 12.82 -21.21 12.95
C ILE A 26 13.68 -22.45 12.71
N THR A 27 15.00 -22.27 12.65
CA THR A 27 15.99 -23.31 12.58
C THR A 27 16.84 -23.29 13.85
N LEU A 28 16.91 -24.41 14.54
CA LEU A 28 17.68 -24.61 15.76
C LEU A 28 18.74 -25.69 15.51
N GLU A 29 20.00 -25.35 15.67
CA GLU A 29 21.14 -26.25 15.53
C GLU A 29 21.81 -26.43 16.89
N ASN A 30 21.98 -27.66 17.32
CA ASN A 30 22.74 -27.97 18.52
C ASN A 30 24.22 -28.15 18.16
N ALA A 31 25.00 -27.10 18.33
CA ALA A 31 26.47 -27.11 18.15
C ALA A 31 27.22 -27.46 19.45
N GLY A 32 26.50 -27.76 20.54
CA GLY A 32 27.08 -28.17 21.81
C GLY A 32 27.52 -29.62 21.84
N ASP A 33 28.04 -30.04 22.98
CA ASP A 33 28.61 -31.37 23.18
C ASP A 33 27.64 -32.42 23.70
N THR A 34 26.46 -32.02 24.12
CA THR A 34 25.38 -32.90 24.69
C THR A 34 24.05 -32.58 24.00
N ALA A 35 23.07 -33.47 24.17
CA ALA A 35 21.69 -33.16 23.83
C ALA A 35 21.20 -31.91 24.58
N ALA A 36 20.42 -31.07 23.92
CA ALA A 36 19.84 -29.87 24.51
C ALA A 36 18.33 -30.01 24.63
N GLU A 37 17.80 -29.65 25.79
CA GLU A 37 16.37 -29.50 26.04
C GLU A 37 16.04 -28.04 26.21
N MET A 38 15.03 -27.56 25.47
CA MET A 38 14.67 -26.16 25.51
C MET A 38 13.17 -25.94 25.36
N ARG A 39 12.69 -24.80 25.88
CA ARG A 39 11.32 -24.32 25.66
C ARG A 39 11.34 -23.09 24.76
N LEU A 40 10.59 -23.14 23.68
CA LEU A 40 10.35 -22.01 22.81
C LEU A 40 8.98 -21.43 23.14
N PHE A 41 8.94 -20.13 23.39
CA PHE A 41 7.70 -19.37 23.55
C PHE A 41 7.55 -18.38 22.39
N PHE A 42 6.34 -18.27 21.90
CA PHE A 42 5.96 -17.23 20.95
C PHE A 42 4.61 -16.66 21.31
N GLY A 43 4.48 -15.32 21.28
CA GLY A 43 3.23 -14.63 21.55
C GLY A 43 2.96 -13.54 20.52
N ALA A 44 1.69 -13.33 20.20
CA ALA A 44 1.23 -12.29 19.32
C ALA A 44 -0.08 -11.65 19.79
N GLU A 45 -0.19 -10.34 19.64
CA GLU A 45 -1.44 -9.62 19.77
C GLU A 45 -2.13 -9.58 18.40
N LEU A 46 -3.28 -10.24 18.29
CA LEU A 46 -4.06 -10.32 17.06
C LEU A 46 -5.07 -9.18 17.06
N THR A 47 -4.88 -8.21 16.16
CA THR A 47 -5.81 -7.10 15.96
C THR A 47 -6.67 -7.39 14.74
N LEU A 48 -8.00 -7.39 14.92
CA LEU A 48 -8.97 -7.69 13.88
C LEU A 48 -10.00 -6.57 13.79
N GLY A 49 -10.23 -6.07 12.58
CA GLY A 49 -11.10 -4.93 12.34
C GLY A 49 -10.46 -3.58 12.69
N GLU A 50 -11.28 -2.60 12.95
CA GLU A 50 -10.85 -1.25 13.31
C GLU A 50 -10.21 -1.21 14.71
N ARG A 51 -9.35 -0.20 14.94
CA ARG A 51 -8.64 -0.02 16.22
C ARG A 51 -9.57 -0.02 17.44
N GLU A 52 -10.79 0.47 17.27
CA GLU A 52 -11.82 0.52 18.32
C GLU A 52 -12.33 -0.86 18.70
N HIS A 53 -12.24 -1.84 17.81
CA HIS A 53 -12.70 -3.22 18.00
C HIS A 53 -11.69 -4.12 18.68
N ARG A 54 -10.46 -3.65 18.95
CA ARG A 54 -9.37 -4.45 19.52
C ARG A 54 -9.71 -5.17 20.85
N HIS A 55 -10.68 -4.65 21.59
CA HIS A 55 -11.12 -5.22 22.87
C HIS A 55 -12.26 -6.24 22.73
N ALA A 56 -12.76 -6.45 21.53
CA ALA A 56 -13.86 -7.35 21.23
C ALA A 56 -13.40 -8.60 20.47
N ILE A 57 -12.19 -9.10 20.75
CA ILE A 57 -11.62 -10.27 20.09
C ILE A 57 -11.70 -11.45 21.07
N HIS A 58 -12.39 -12.52 20.64
CA HIS A 58 -12.51 -13.77 21.37
C HIS A 58 -11.55 -14.81 20.78
N THR A 59 -10.82 -15.51 21.66
CA THR A 59 -9.90 -16.58 21.30
C THR A 59 -10.48 -17.94 21.70
N ARG A 60 -10.21 -18.96 20.91
CA ARG A 60 -10.52 -20.35 21.23
C ARG A 60 -9.45 -21.32 20.75
N LEU A 61 -9.25 -22.38 21.48
CA LEU A 61 -8.40 -23.50 21.09
C LEU A 61 -9.10 -24.34 20.02
N THR A 62 -8.34 -24.77 19.01
CA THR A 62 -8.72 -25.77 18.02
C THR A 62 -7.73 -26.92 18.04
N ARG A 63 -7.96 -27.97 17.26
CA ARG A 63 -6.99 -29.07 17.11
C ARG A 63 -5.66 -28.64 16.43
N HIS A 64 -5.63 -27.48 15.79
CA HIS A 64 -4.48 -27.01 15.00
C HIS A 64 -3.77 -25.80 15.63
N GLY A 65 -4.37 -25.16 16.64
CA GLY A 65 -3.84 -23.94 17.25
C GLY A 65 -4.92 -23.04 17.82
N ILE A 66 -4.66 -21.76 17.93
CA ILE A 66 -5.60 -20.76 18.41
C ILE A 66 -6.28 -20.07 17.22
N LEU A 67 -7.60 -19.97 17.29
CA LEU A 67 -8.42 -19.13 16.42
C LEU A 67 -8.93 -17.92 17.20
N ALA A 68 -8.71 -16.74 16.68
CA ALA A 68 -9.25 -15.47 17.17
C ALA A 68 -10.36 -14.97 16.25
N ARG A 69 -11.40 -14.37 16.81
CA ARG A 69 -12.51 -13.77 16.06
C ARG A 69 -12.91 -12.43 16.65
N SER A 70 -13.03 -11.42 15.81
CA SER A 70 -13.66 -10.16 16.18
C SER A 70 -15.17 -10.36 16.35
N LEU A 71 -15.71 -9.98 17.49
CA LEU A 71 -17.15 -10.02 17.77
C LEU A 71 -17.89 -8.86 17.06
N MET A 72 -17.18 -7.85 16.62
CA MET A 72 -17.73 -6.68 15.96
C MET A 72 -17.72 -6.80 14.43
N SER A 73 -16.55 -7.10 13.83
CA SER A 73 -16.41 -7.22 12.36
C SER A 73 -16.67 -8.64 11.85
N GLY A 74 -16.57 -9.66 12.71
CA GLY A 74 -16.66 -11.06 12.33
C GLY A 74 -15.38 -11.62 11.71
N GLU A 75 -14.35 -10.80 11.50
CA GLU A 75 -13.05 -11.21 10.98
C GLU A 75 -12.38 -12.23 11.89
N GLN A 76 -11.60 -13.11 11.27
CA GLN A 76 -10.91 -14.18 11.97
C GLN A 76 -9.42 -14.21 11.61
N ALA A 77 -8.60 -14.57 12.59
CA ALA A 77 -7.18 -14.88 12.43
C ALA A 77 -6.79 -16.07 13.28
N TYR A 78 -5.65 -16.66 12.96
CA TYR A 78 -5.17 -17.83 13.68
C TYR A 78 -3.66 -17.79 13.94
N MET A 79 -3.25 -18.54 14.97
CA MET A 79 -1.87 -18.91 15.26
C MET A 79 -1.76 -20.43 15.27
N ALA A 80 -0.81 -20.97 14.52
CA ALA A 80 -0.52 -22.40 14.45
C ALA A 80 0.99 -22.66 14.37
N CYS A 81 1.40 -23.90 14.64
CA CYS A 81 2.78 -24.34 14.48
C CYS A 81 2.86 -25.59 13.61
N ILE A 82 3.87 -25.66 12.77
CA ILE A 82 4.23 -26.80 11.93
C ILE A 82 5.61 -27.31 12.37
N GLY A 83 5.80 -28.60 12.48
CA GLY A 83 7.10 -29.23 12.78
C GLY A 83 7.42 -29.41 14.26
N ALA A 84 6.54 -28.99 15.16
CA ALA A 84 6.62 -29.27 16.60
C ALA A 84 5.23 -29.43 17.22
N ASP A 85 5.13 -30.25 18.25
CA ASP A 85 3.96 -30.29 19.14
C ASP A 85 3.99 -29.06 20.03
N CYS A 86 2.86 -28.35 20.08
CA CYS A 86 2.76 -27.11 20.84
C CYS A 86 1.57 -27.10 21.79
N GLU A 87 1.77 -26.52 22.96
CA GLU A 87 0.69 -26.05 23.80
C GLU A 87 0.37 -24.60 23.51
N TYR A 88 -0.88 -24.22 23.68
CA TYR A 88 -1.40 -22.92 23.36
C TYR A 88 -2.10 -22.27 24.54
N GLY A 89 -1.99 -20.94 24.65
CA GLY A 89 -2.65 -20.15 25.68
C GLY A 89 -2.91 -18.73 25.24
N ASP A 90 -3.72 -17.99 25.99
CA ASP A 90 -4.10 -16.61 25.67
C ASP A 90 -3.93 -15.62 26.85
N GLU A 91 -3.25 -16.03 27.92
CA GLU A 91 -2.91 -15.16 29.05
C GLU A 91 -1.61 -14.38 28.81
N ARG A 92 -1.77 -13.16 28.29
CA ARG A 92 -0.64 -12.26 27.97
C ARG A 92 0.29 -12.02 29.16
N GLU A 93 -0.28 -11.72 30.34
CA GLU A 93 0.51 -11.40 31.53
C GLU A 93 1.28 -12.62 32.06
N ALA A 94 0.72 -13.82 31.95
CA ALA A 94 1.40 -15.04 32.34
C ALA A 94 2.64 -15.33 31.46
N LEU A 95 2.59 -15.02 30.19
CA LEU A 95 3.78 -15.07 29.32
C LEU A 95 4.82 -14.02 29.72
N LEU A 96 4.41 -12.76 29.86
CA LEU A 96 5.33 -11.64 30.08
C LEU A 96 6.02 -11.68 31.45
N ASN A 97 5.35 -12.17 32.50
CA ASN A 97 5.93 -12.30 33.82
C ASN A 97 6.69 -13.61 34.06
N GLY A 98 6.73 -14.48 33.03
CA GLY A 98 7.42 -15.77 33.08
C GLY A 98 6.69 -16.89 33.87
N ALA A 99 5.44 -16.68 34.26
CA ALA A 99 4.65 -17.72 34.93
C ALA A 99 4.55 -19.00 34.09
N TRP A 100 4.41 -18.89 32.78
CA TRP A 100 4.35 -20.03 31.87
C TRP A 100 5.63 -20.88 31.79
N MET A 101 6.76 -20.39 32.30
CA MET A 101 7.99 -21.18 32.36
C MET A 101 7.92 -22.29 33.39
N ALA A 102 7.10 -22.11 34.43
CA ALA A 102 6.92 -23.04 35.52
C ALA A 102 5.64 -23.89 35.42
N GLU A 103 4.68 -23.50 34.56
CA GLU A 103 3.41 -24.21 34.42
C GLU A 103 3.55 -25.49 33.58
N GLU A 104 2.84 -26.56 33.98
CA GLU A 104 2.79 -27.80 33.20
C GLU A 104 1.92 -27.65 31.96
N THR A 105 0.83 -26.86 32.03
CA THR A 105 -0.09 -26.63 30.91
C THR A 105 -0.45 -25.16 30.80
N LEU A 106 -0.55 -24.66 29.56
CA LEU A 106 -1.01 -23.29 29.28
C LEU A 106 -2.53 -23.19 29.40
N ARG A 107 -3.00 -22.01 29.78
CA ARG A 107 -4.44 -21.78 29.98
C ARG A 107 -5.02 -20.99 28.83
N MET A 108 -6.25 -21.35 28.45
CA MET A 108 -7.12 -20.56 27.57
C MET A 108 -8.21 -19.90 28.41
N VAL A 109 -8.21 -18.60 28.44
CA VAL A 109 -9.18 -17.79 29.20
C VAL A 109 -10.29 -17.27 28.30
N GLY A 110 -10.07 -17.26 26.98
CA GLY A 110 -11.02 -16.73 25.99
C GLY A 110 -11.20 -15.23 26.11
N THR A 111 -10.14 -14.51 26.48
CA THR A 111 -10.20 -13.08 26.77
C THR A 111 -10.51 -12.24 25.55
N ALA A 112 -11.14 -11.08 25.75
CA ALA A 112 -11.44 -10.10 24.69
C ALA A 112 -10.20 -9.33 24.19
N GLN A 113 -8.99 -9.74 24.57
CA GLN A 113 -7.74 -8.99 24.25
C GLN A 113 -7.04 -9.47 22.97
N GLY A 114 -7.50 -10.58 22.37
CA GLY A 114 -6.91 -11.07 21.13
C GLY A 114 -5.46 -11.55 21.24
N PHE A 115 -4.96 -11.82 22.42
CA PHE A 115 -3.63 -12.38 22.60
C PHE A 115 -3.64 -13.88 22.32
N ALA A 116 -2.63 -14.34 21.60
CA ALA A 116 -2.39 -15.76 21.34
C ALA A 116 -0.91 -16.07 21.57
N ALA A 117 -0.64 -17.22 22.20
CA ALA A 117 0.71 -17.68 22.38
C ALA A 117 0.82 -19.19 22.32
N LEU A 118 2.03 -19.68 22.06
CA LEU A 118 2.37 -21.08 22.07
C LEU A 118 3.65 -21.34 22.87
N ARG A 119 3.78 -22.58 23.32
CA ARG A 119 5.00 -23.16 23.87
C ARG A 119 5.31 -24.47 23.14
N ALA A 120 6.54 -24.61 22.68
CA ALA A 120 7.07 -25.87 22.16
C ALA A 120 8.20 -26.36 23.07
N ASP A 121 8.09 -27.59 23.58
CA ASP A 121 9.18 -28.27 24.28
C ASP A 121 10.00 -29.05 23.22
N ILE A 122 11.28 -28.69 23.08
CA ILE A 122 12.11 -29.14 21.96
C ILE A 122 13.36 -29.84 22.52
N SER A 123 13.57 -31.10 22.10
CA SER A 123 14.81 -31.85 22.33
C SER A 123 15.62 -31.90 21.05
N ILE A 124 16.92 -31.54 21.13
CA ILE A 124 17.82 -31.51 19.99
C ILE A 124 19.07 -32.31 20.33
N PRO A 125 19.25 -33.52 19.78
CA PRO A 125 20.47 -34.29 19.94
C PRO A 125 21.71 -33.52 19.50
N LYS A 126 22.88 -33.89 20.05
CA LYS A 126 24.16 -33.28 19.66
C LYS A 126 24.38 -33.34 18.15
N GLY A 127 24.68 -32.19 17.54
CA GLY A 127 24.97 -32.04 16.11
C GLY A 127 23.75 -32.10 15.20
N GLU A 128 22.52 -32.19 15.77
CA GLU A 128 21.30 -32.20 14.98
C GLU A 128 20.70 -30.80 14.81
N VAL A 129 19.83 -30.70 13.81
CA VAL A 129 19.04 -29.50 13.49
C VAL A 129 17.56 -29.83 13.64
N ARG A 130 16.83 -28.94 14.30
CA ARG A 130 15.36 -28.96 14.37
C ARG A 130 14.80 -27.73 13.67
N LYS A 131 13.73 -27.91 12.93
CA LYS A 131 13.02 -26.82 12.25
C LYS A 131 11.54 -26.86 12.63
N LEU A 132 11.00 -25.67 12.89
CA LEU A 132 9.58 -25.47 13.08
C LEU A 132 9.17 -24.15 12.42
N CYS A 133 7.87 -24.02 12.14
CA CYS A 133 7.34 -22.81 11.54
C CYS A 133 6.10 -22.35 12.31
N ILE A 134 6.15 -21.12 12.81
CA ILE A 134 5.00 -20.46 13.42
C ILE A 134 4.25 -19.72 12.32
N CYS A 135 2.96 -19.97 12.21
CA CYS A 135 2.07 -19.44 11.21
C CYS A 135 1.07 -18.48 11.85
N LEU A 136 1.08 -17.22 11.44
CA LEU A 136 0.04 -16.24 11.76
C LEU A 136 -0.75 -15.95 10.50
N GLY A 137 -2.05 -16.23 10.47
CA GLY A 137 -2.86 -16.09 9.28
C GLY A 137 -4.20 -15.43 9.52
N GLY A 138 -4.71 -14.75 8.50
CA GLY A 138 -6.11 -14.33 8.41
C GLY A 138 -6.95 -15.46 7.84
N GLY A 139 -8.13 -15.70 8.42
CA GLY A 139 -9.07 -16.71 7.96
C GLY A 139 -9.64 -17.59 9.07
N ASN A 140 -10.48 -18.54 8.65
CA ASN A 140 -11.19 -19.43 9.51
C ASN A 140 -10.39 -20.71 9.86
N GLU A 141 -11.02 -21.64 10.57
CA GLU A 141 -10.41 -22.92 10.95
C GLU A 141 -10.02 -23.79 9.75
N GLU A 142 -10.75 -23.71 8.64
CA GLU A 142 -10.42 -24.46 7.42
C GLU A 142 -9.13 -23.93 6.78
N ALA A 143 -8.96 -22.59 6.71
CA ALA A 143 -7.73 -21.97 6.25
C ALA A 143 -6.53 -22.36 7.12
N MET A 144 -6.70 -22.37 8.45
CA MET A 144 -5.68 -22.83 9.39
C MET A 144 -5.33 -24.31 9.17
N ALA A 145 -6.34 -25.19 9.00
CA ALA A 145 -6.13 -26.61 8.75
C ALA A 145 -5.35 -26.86 7.46
N ALA A 146 -5.65 -26.11 6.40
CA ALA A 146 -4.92 -26.19 5.14
C ALA A 146 -3.44 -25.82 5.28
N ILE A 147 -3.12 -24.79 6.08
CA ILE A 147 -1.73 -24.43 6.38
C ILE A 147 -1.05 -25.52 7.24
N CYS A 148 -1.70 -26.03 8.24
CA CYS A 148 -1.16 -27.08 9.13
C CYS A 148 -0.98 -28.43 8.43
N SER A 149 -1.58 -28.65 7.27
CA SER A 149 -1.34 -29.85 6.46
C SER A 149 -0.02 -29.83 5.69
N GLN A 150 0.69 -28.72 5.66
CA GLN A 150 1.98 -28.57 4.99
C GLN A 150 3.12 -29.11 5.87
N SER A 151 4.17 -29.57 5.23
CA SER A 151 5.43 -29.94 5.90
C SER A 151 6.40 -28.74 5.97
N ILE A 152 7.44 -28.88 6.79
CA ILE A 152 8.56 -27.90 6.79
C ILE A 152 9.20 -27.79 5.41
N GLY A 153 9.33 -28.91 4.68
CA GLY A 153 9.85 -28.90 3.30
C GLY A 153 8.98 -28.09 2.34
N ASP A 154 7.65 -28.15 2.48
CA ASP A 154 6.74 -27.32 1.66
C ASP A 154 6.92 -25.83 1.98
N ILE A 155 7.10 -25.47 3.25
CA ILE A 155 7.37 -24.10 3.68
C ILE A 155 8.71 -23.57 3.15
N GLU A 156 9.76 -24.39 3.18
CA GLU A 156 11.07 -24.04 2.61
C GLU A 156 10.99 -23.85 1.09
N HIS A 157 10.30 -24.75 0.40
CA HIS A 157 10.06 -24.60 -1.04
C HIS A 157 9.29 -23.33 -1.37
N LYS A 158 8.25 -23.03 -0.62
CA LYS A 158 7.47 -21.78 -0.75
C LYS A 158 8.38 -20.55 -0.57
N LEU A 159 9.23 -20.53 0.44
CA LEU A 159 10.19 -19.45 0.66
C LEU A 159 11.12 -19.26 -0.55
N ASP A 160 11.60 -20.35 -1.15
CA ASP A 160 12.47 -20.28 -2.32
C ASP A 160 11.72 -19.76 -3.56
N CYS A 161 10.47 -20.16 -3.75
CA CYS A 161 9.61 -19.62 -4.81
C CYS A 161 9.38 -18.11 -4.63
N ILE A 162 9.09 -17.66 -3.41
CA ILE A 162 8.91 -16.23 -3.10
C ILE A 162 10.21 -15.45 -3.36
N LYS A 163 11.36 -15.98 -2.92
CA LYS A 163 12.66 -15.36 -3.20
C LYS A 163 12.96 -15.27 -4.70
N ALA A 164 12.58 -16.28 -5.47
CA ALA A 164 12.74 -16.27 -6.93
C ALA A 164 11.85 -15.20 -7.56
N ALA A 165 10.57 -15.16 -7.20
CA ALA A 165 9.63 -14.16 -7.70
C ALA A 165 10.09 -12.71 -7.39
N TRP A 166 10.60 -12.46 -6.17
CA TRP A 166 11.18 -11.15 -5.83
C TRP A 166 12.43 -10.84 -6.66
N ARG A 167 13.33 -11.80 -6.88
CA ARG A 167 14.52 -11.60 -7.74
C ARG A 167 14.15 -11.23 -9.17
N ASP A 168 13.12 -11.89 -9.72
CA ASP A 168 12.64 -11.60 -11.06
C ASP A 168 12.05 -10.19 -11.16
N LYS A 169 11.16 -9.82 -10.24
CA LYS A 169 10.56 -8.47 -10.17
C LYS A 169 11.62 -7.36 -10.03
N LEU A 170 12.56 -7.55 -9.11
CA LEU A 170 13.60 -6.56 -8.82
C LEU A 170 14.73 -6.57 -9.86
N GLY A 171 14.82 -7.61 -10.66
CA GLY A 171 15.84 -7.78 -11.68
C GLY A 171 15.55 -7.14 -13.04
N VAL A 172 14.42 -6.48 -13.21
CA VAL A 172 14.00 -5.86 -14.48
C VAL A 172 14.91 -4.69 -14.86
N ILE A 173 15.25 -3.85 -13.88
CA ILE A 173 16.19 -2.74 -14.08
C ILE A 173 17.56 -3.15 -13.56
N LYS A 174 18.58 -3.10 -14.43
CA LYS A 174 19.97 -3.39 -14.07
C LYS A 174 20.88 -2.33 -14.65
N ILE A 175 21.62 -1.67 -13.78
CA ILE A 175 22.68 -0.72 -14.15
C ILE A 175 24.02 -1.15 -13.57
N LYS A 176 25.08 -0.70 -14.18
CA LYS A 176 26.44 -0.79 -13.65
C LYS A 176 27.14 0.53 -13.86
N THR A 177 27.45 1.21 -12.76
CA THR A 177 28.08 2.54 -12.76
C THR A 177 29.40 2.49 -11.97
N PRO A 178 30.21 3.55 -12.01
CA PRO A 178 31.35 3.67 -11.11
C PRO A 178 31.00 3.80 -9.63
N ASP A 179 29.75 4.11 -9.28
CA ASP A 179 29.28 4.22 -7.89
C ASP A 179 28.42 3.00 -7.50
N ALA A 180 29.01 2.08 -6.74
CA ALA A 180 28.32 0.88 -6.28
C ALA A 180 27.08 1.16 -5.38
N ARG A 181 26.99 2.34 -4.76
CA ARG A 181 25.82 2.74 -3.96
C ARG A 181 24.64 3.04 -4.87
N LEU A 182 24.88 3.72 -6.00
CA LEU A 182 23.85 3.93 -7.02
C LEU A 182 23.38 2.59 -7.61
N ASP A 183 24.31 1.68 -7.91
CA ASP A 183 23.95 0.34 -8.40
C ASP A 183 23.08 -0.41 -7.40
N THR A 184 23.40 -0.36 -6.09
CA THR A 184 22.58 -0.98 -5.03
C THR A 184 21.17 -0.40 -4.95
N LEU A 185 21.03 0.92 -5.08
CA LEU A 185 19.72 1.58 -5.07
C LEU A 185 18.88 1.18 -6.29
N MET A 186 19.45 1.31 -7.48
CA MET A 186 18.73 1.12 -8.73
C MET A 186 18.44 -0.35 -9.04
N ASN A 187 19.36 -1.27 -8.72
CA ASN A 187 19.25 -2.70 -9.03
C ASN A 187 18.31 -3.45 -8.05
N GLY A 188 17.28 -2.78 -7.56
CA GLY A 188 16.21 -3.42 -6.81
C GLY A 188 15.76 -2.69 -5.54
N ARG A 189 16.66 -1.96 -4.83
CA ARG A 189 16.30 -1.36 -3.54
C ARG A 189 15.12 -0.39 -3.62
N LEU A 190 15.13 0.51 -4.60
CA LEU A 190 14.04 1.48 -4.81
C LEU A 190 12.74 0.78 -5.21
N CYS A 191 12.80 -0.15 -6.16
CA CYS A 191 11.63 -0.91 -6.58
C CYS A 191 11.06 -1.75 -5.40
N TYR A 192 11.91 -2.42 -4.63
CA TYR A 192 11.51 -3.15 -3.43
C TYR A 192 10.79 -2.24 -2.43
N GLN A 193 11.36 -1.08 -2.12
CA GLN A 193 10.79 -0.15 -1.15
C GLN A 193 9.40 0.34 -1.59
N THR A 194 9.25 0.68 -2.87
CA THR A 194 7.96 1.10 -3.42
C THR A 194 6.93 -0.04 -3.33
N LEU A 195 7.28 -1.24 -3.78
CA LEU A 195 6.38 -2.40 -3.73
C LEU A 195 6.03 -2.80 -2.29
N ALA A 196 7.03 -3.04 -1.45
CA ALA A 196 6.82 -3.64 -0.14
C ALA A 196 6.13 -2.70 0.84
N SER A 197 6.50 -1.41 0.84
CA SER A 197 5.97 -0.45 1.83
C SER A 197 4.73 0.26 1.33
N ARG A 198 4.83 0.88 0.14
CA ARG A 198 3.78 1.79 -0.35
C ARG A 198 2.61 1.03 -0.97
N VAL A 199 2.88 0.04 -1.81
CA VAL A 199 1.84 -0.64 -2.60
C VAL A 199 1.25 -1.84 -1.87
N LEU A 200 2.09 -2.75 -1.37
CA LEU A 200 1.62 -3.97 -0.69
C LEU A 200 1.28 -3.73 0.78
N GLY A 201 2.18 -3.07 1.50
CA GLY A 201 2.00 -2.77 2.93
C GLY A 201 1.06 -1.61 3.19
N LYS A 202 0.80 -0.76 2.18
CA LYS A 202 0.05 0.50 2.33
C LYS A 202 0.51 1.29 3.56
N THR A 203 1.82 1.31 3.78
CA THR A 203 2.44 1.93 4.92
C THR A 203 3.81 2.46 4.56
N GLY A 204 4.23 3.49 5.21
CA GLY A 204 5.57 4.06 5.12
C GLY A 204 6.01 4.54 6.48
N TYR A 205 7.24 5.04 6.58
CA TYR A 205 7.78 5.51 7.86
C TYR A 205 6.93 6.61 8.49
N TYR A 206 6.38 7.50 7.68
CA TYR A 206 5.53 8.62 8.11
C TYR A 206 4.04 8.42 7.86
N GLN A 207 3.65 7.38 7.12
CA GLN A 207 2.27 7.05 6.79
C GLN A 207 2.04 5.57 7.05
N CYS A 208 1.46 5.23 8.19
CA CYS A 208 1.18 3.85 8.59
C CYS A 208 -0.32 3.59 8.75
N SER A 209 -1.17 4.39 8.08
CA SER A 209 -2.63 4.30 8.20
C SER A 209 -3.27 3.17 7.40
N GLY A 210 -2.58 2.58 6.44
CA GLY A 210 -3.14 1.60 5.51
C GLY A 210 -3.97 2.23 4.38
N ALA A 211 -3.98 3.56 4.24
CA ALA A 211 -4.68 4.26 3.18
C ALA A 211 -4.01 4.12 1.82
N THR A 212 -4.81 4.18 0.77
CA THR A 212 -4.36 4.40 -0.60
C THR A 212 -4.52 5.88 -0.93
N GLY A 213 -3.43 6.58 -1.25
CA GLY A 213 -3.47 7.97 -1.72
C GLY A 213 -3.65 8.02 -3.23
N PHE A 214 -4.50 8.89 -3.73
CA PHE A 214 -4.75 8.98 -5.17
C PHE A 214 -3.48 9.36 -5.93
N ARG A 215 -2.90 10.49 -5.60
CA ARG A 215 -1.64 10.99 -6.18
C ARG A 215 -0.47 10.09 -5.85
N ASP A 216 -0.33 9.74 -4.59
CA ASP A 216 0.87 9.07 -4.08
C ASP A 216 1.14 7.74 -4.76
N GLN A 217 0.15 6.84 -4.80
CA GLN A 217 0.31 5.55 -5.44
C GLN A 217 0.30 5.63 -6.97
N LEU A 218 -0.35 6.62 -7.58
CA LEU A 218 -0.18 6.87 -9.02
C LEU A 218 1.26 7.27 -9.35
N GLN A 219 1.91 8.12 -8.54
CA GLN A 219 3.33 8.43 -8.70
C GLN A 219 4.21 7.18 -8.53
N ASP A 220 3.90 6.31 -7.57
CA ASP A 220 4.62 5.04 -7.39
C ASP A 220 4.53 4.16 -8.65
N MET A 221 3.39 4.20 -9.36
CA MET A 221 3.22 3.43 -10.61
C MET A 221 4.17 3.88 -11.72
N LEU A 222 4.64 5.14 -11.74
CA LEU A 222 5.64 5.59 -12.73
C LEU A 222 6.93 4.76 -12.68
N ALA A 223 7.34 4.31 -11.50
CA ALA A 223 8.49 3.42 -11.35
C ALA A 223 8.13 1.95 -11.62
N LEU A 224 6.92 1.53 -11.24
CA LEU A 224 6.50 0.13 -11.29
C LEU A 224 6.02 -0.32 -12.67
N MET A 225 5.63 0.58 -13.57
CA MET A 225 5.16 0.19 -14.91
C MET A 225 6.23 -0.53 -15.74
N TYR A 226 7.51 -0.45 -15.38
CA TYR A 226 8.59 -1.22 -16.00
C TYR A 226 8.71 -2.65 -15.44
N ALA A 227 8.47 -2.82 -14.14
CA ALA A 227 8.64 -4.10 -13.44
C ALA A 227 7.32 -4.87 -13.32
N GLU A 228 6.21 -4.18 -13.11
CA GLU A 228 4.87 -4.76 -12.91
C GLU A 228 3.80 -3.97 -13.71
N PRO A 229 3.83 -3.96 -15.04
CA PRO A 229 2.90 -3.16 -15.86
C PRO A 229 1.43 -3.49 -15.59
N GLU A 230 1.09 -4.75 -15.35
CA GLU A 230 -0.28 -5.17 -15.02
C GLU A 230 -0.76 -4.60 -13.67
N ARG A 231 0.13 -4.39 -12.74
CA ARG A 231 -0.19 -3.73 -11.47
C ARG A 231 -0.48 -2.26 -11.70
N ALA A 232 0.38 -1.58 -12.46
CA ALA A 232 0.17 -0.18 -12.82
C ALA A 232 -1.17 0.01 -13.55
N ARG A 233 -1.48 -0.89 -14.49
CA ARG A 233 -2.76 -0.89 -15.21
C ARG A 233 -3.97 -0.98 -14.26
N ARG A 234 -3.97 -1.98 -13.38
CA ARG A 234 -5.06 -2.14 -12.40
C ARG A 234 -5.20 -0.93 -11.50
N HIS A 235 -4.09 -0.37 -11.05
CA HIS A 235 -4.12 0.79 -10.16
C HIS A 235 -4.64 2.05 -10.84
N ILE A 236 -4.32 2.28 -12.11
CA ILE A 236 -4.89 3.39 -12.91
C ILE A 236 -6.42 3.26 -12.97
N ILE A 237 -6.94 2.06 -13.23
CA ILE A 237 -8.40 1.79 -13.28
C ILE A 237 -9.02 1.97 -11.88
N GLU A 238 -8.33 1.52 -10.83
CA GLU A 238 -8.78 1.72 -9.43
C GLU A 238 -8.88 3.20 -9.07
N CYS A 239 -7.87 4.01 -9.44
CA CYS A 239 -7.92 5.46 -9.22
C CYS A 239 -9.04 6.12 -10.04
N ALA A 240 -9.23 5.75 -11.30
CA ALA A 240 -10.37 6.22 -12.08
C ALA A 240 -11.71 5.93 -11.36
N ALA A 241 -11.82 4.75 -10.70
CA ALA A 241 -13.00 4.39 -9.93
C ALA A 241 -13.12 5.13 -8.58
N HIS A 242 -12.17 5.97 -8.19
CA HIS A 242 -12.23 6.85 -7.00
C HIS A 242 -12.34 8.33 -7.39
N GLN A 243 -12.79 8.63 -8.61
CA GLN A 243 -13.12 9.96 -9.09
C GLN A 243 -14.60 10.25 -8.90
N PHE A 244 -14.94 11.50 -8.58
CA PHE A 244 -16.31 12.03 -8.61
C PHE A 244 -16.69 12.46 -10.03
N ILE A 245 -18.01 12.50 -10.31
CA ILE A 245 -18.51 12.88 -11.63
C ILE A 245 -18.12 14.32 -11.98
N GLU A 246 -17.91 15.18 -10.99
CA GLU A 246 -17.46 16.58 -11.13
C GLU A 246 -15.99 16.68 -11.60
N GLY A 247 -15.23 15.60 -11.56
CA GLY A 247 -13.86 15.52 -12.05
C GLY A 247 -12.79 15.60 -10.97
N ASP A 248 -13.13 15.98 -9.75
CA ASP A 248 -12.26 15.86 -8.59
C ASP A 248 -12.23 14.40 -8.07
N VAL A 249 -11.42 14.12 -7.07
CA VAL A 249 -11.08 12.75 -6.65
C VAL A 249 -11.07 12.60 -5.13
N MET A 250 -11.15 11.37 -4.66
CA MET A 250 -10.79 11.07 -3.28
C MET A 250 -9.28 11.28 -3.10
N HIS A 251 -8.88 12.14 -2.19
CA HIS A 251 -7.47 12.41 -1.91
C HIS A 251 -6.77 11.13 -1.40
N TRP A 252 -7.43 10.39 -0.52
CA TRP A 252 -7.04 9.05 -0.10
C TRP A 252 -8.26 8.26 0.42
N TRP A 253 -8.14 6.92 0.44
CA TRP A 253 -9.19 6.03 0.93
C TRP A 253 -8.63 4.77 1.57
N HIS A 254 -9.43 4.16 2.43
CA HIS A 254 -9.27 2.81 2.97
C HIS A 254 -10.11 1.80 2.17
N GLU A 255 -9.88 0.52 2.43
CA GLU A 255 -10.72 -0.55 1.90
C GLU A 255 -12.21 -0.30 2.24
N GLY A 256 -13.10 -0.51 1.27
CA GLY A 256 -14.53 -0.22 1.42
C GLY A 256 -14.92 1.23 1.16
N ASP A 257 -14.08 1.99 0.42
CA ASP A 257 -14.37 3.35 -0.08
C ASP A 257 -14.57 4.41 1.02
N THR A 258 -14.07 4.16 2.23
CA THR A 258 -14.04 5.19 3.29
C THR A 258 -12.80 6.05 3.12
N GLY A 259 -12.96 7.33 2.87
CA GLY A 259 -11.83 8.23 2.62
C GLY A 259 -12.23 9.69 2.58
N VAL A 260 -11.36 10.51 2.05
CA VAL A 260 -11.49 11.96 2.14
C VAL A 260 -11.60 12.62 0.76
N ARG A 261 -12.54 13.54 0.61
CA ARG A 261 -12.65 14.50 -0.50
C ARG A 261 -12.06 15.82 -0.07
N THR A 262 -11.21 16.45 -0.89
CA THR A 262 -10.51 17.72 -0.58
C THR A 262 -10.55 18.69 -1.74
N HIS A 263 -10.12 19.94 -1.50
CA HIS A 263 -9.86 20.93 -2.55
C HIS A 263 -8.42 20.88 -3.08
N ILE A 264 -7.64 19.82 -2.80
CA ILE A 264 -6.29 19.65 -3.38
C ILE A 264 -6.39 19.61 -4.90
N SER A 265 -5.64 20.47 -5.56
CA SER A 265 -5.87 20.79 -6.98
C SER A 265 -5.14 19.89 -7.97
N ASP A 266 -4.03 19.29 -7.57
CA ASP A 266 -3.17 18.48 -8.45
C ASP A 266 -3.52 16.99 -8.46
N ASP A 267 -4.12 16.45 -7.41
CA ASP A 267 -4.42 15.01 -7.26
C ASP A 267 -5.02 14.43 -8.54
N ARG A 268 -6.09 15.06 -9.02
CA ARG A 268 -6.84 14.59 -10.19
C ARG A 268 -6.01 14.55 -11.48
N LEU A 269 -5.00 15.40 -11.61
CA LEU A 269 -4.14 15.48 -12.79
C LEU A 269 -3.11 14.34 -12.87
N PHE A 270 -2.85 13.65 -11.76
CA PHE A 270 -1.99 12.47 -11.78
C PHE A 270 -2.62 11.30 -12.54
N LEU A 271 -3.95 11.18 -12.59
CA LEU A 271 -4.60 10.13 -13.37
C LEU A 271 -4.29 10.26 -14.88
N PRO A 272 -4.57 11.40 -15.56
CA PRO A 272 -4.22 11.56 -16.96
C PRO A 272 -2.71 11.49 -17.21
N TYR A 273 -1.90 12.03 -16.31
CA TYR A 273 -0.45 12.01 -16.43
C TYR A 273 0.10 10.58 -16.44
N VAL A 274 -0.26 9.79 -15.44
CA VAL A 274 0.25 8.42 -15.27
C VAL A 274 -0.34 7.46 -16.31
N ALA A 275 -1.62 7.60 -16.66
CA ALA A 275 -2.24 6.80 -17.71
C ALA A 275 -1.59 7.04 -19.09
N ALA A 276 -1.27 8.30 -19.41
CA ALA A 276 -0.55 8.63 -20.65
C ALA A 276 0.86 8.04 -20.67
N GLU A 277 1.58 8.13 -19.55
CA GLU A 277 2.93 7.57 -19.43
C GLU A 277 2.91 6.03 -19.50
N TYR A 278 1.93 5.39 -18.85
CA TYR A 278 1.71 3.95 -18.94
C TYR A 278 1.50 3.49 -20.39
N ALA A 279 0.56 4.14 -21.10
CA ALA A 279 0.29 3.79 -22.49
C ALA A 279 1.52 4.02 -23.40
N ARG A 280 2.31 5.07 -23.13
CA ARG A 280 3.54 5.37 -23.85
C ARG A 280 4.62 4.32 -23.65
N ILE A 281 4.83 3.86 -22.41
CA ILE A 281 5.88 2.90 -22.04
C ILE A 281 5.52 1.48 -22.46
N THR A 282 4.27 1.06 -22.21
CA THR A 282 3.83 -0.33 -22.42
C THR A 282 3.30 -0.58 -23.83
N GLY A 283 2.87 0.46 -24.54
CA GLY A 283 2.14 0.35 -25.81
C GLY A 283 0.68 -0.10 -25.64
N ASP A 284 0.19 -0.31 -24.41
CA ASP A 284 -1.20 -0.71 -24.13
C ASP A 284 -2.16 0.45 -24.30
N LYS A 285 -2.68 0.62 -25.53
CA LYS A 285 -3.71 1.62 -25.83
C LYS A 285 -5.12 1.17 -25.38
N ALA A 286 -5.32 -0.12 -25.01
CA ALA A 286 -6.62 -0.61 -24.60
C ALA A 286 -7.05 -0.01 -23.24
N ILE A 287 -6.10 0.47 -22.44
CA ILE A 287 -6.36 1.18 -21.17
C ILE A 287 -7.39 2.32 -21.34
N TRP A 288 -7.38 3.02 -22.48
CA TRP A 288 -8.27 4.16 -22.73
C TRP A 288 -9.74 3.78 -22.82
N HIS A 289 -10.03 2.51 -23.16
CA HIS A 289 -11.38 1.98 -23.32
C HIS A 289 -11.88 1.21 -22.09
N GLU A 290 -11.00 0.97 -21.09
CA GLU A 290 -11.44 0.37 -19.83
C GLU A 290 -12.45 1.25 -19.12
N ARG A 291 -13.43 0.62 -18.50
CA ARG A 291 -14.56 1.33 -17.88
C ARG A 291 -14.48 1.25 -16.36
N ALA A 292 -14.54 2.39 -15.70
CA ALA A 292 -14.62 2.52 -14.26
C ALA A 292 -15.94 3.22 -13.86
N ALA A 293 -16.46 2.87 -12.68
CA ALA A 293 -17.55 3.61 -12.05
C ALA A 293 -17.00 4.88 -11.39
N TYR A 294 -17.89 5.79 -11.03
CA TYR A 294 -17.56 6.94 -10.19
C TYR A 294 -17.84 6.63 -8.71
N VAL A 295 -17.29 7.44 -7.83
CA VAL A 295 -17.79 7.56 -6.45
C VAL A 295 -18.76 8.73 -6.34
N ALA A 296 -19.75 8.57 -5.47
CA ALA A 296 -20.73 9.60 -5.15
C ALA A 296 -20.59 10.04 -3.69
N GLY A 297 -20.67 11.32 -3.46
CA GLY A 297 -20.61 11.93 -2.14
C GLY A 297 -20.94 13.41 -2.21
N PRO A 298 -21.14 14.10 -1.08
CA PRO A 298 -21.43 15.52 -1.09
C PRO A 298 -20.29 16.31 -1.71
N GLU A 299 -20.64 17.33 -2.47
CA GLU A 299 -19.68 18.33 -2.93
C GLU A 299 -19.17 19.15 -1.73
N LEU A 300 -17.90 19.55 -1.80
CA LEU A 300 -17.32 20.47 -0.83
C LEU A 300 -17.78 21.90 -1.12
N SER A 301 -18.33 22.57 -0.12
CA SER A 301 -18.50 24.01 -0.17
C SER A 301 -17.15 24.73 -0.04
N GLU A 302 -17.06 26.00 -0.47
CA GLU A 302 -15.85 26.81 -0.33
C GLU A 302 -15.37 26.96 1.14
N ALA A 303 -16.27 26.81 2.11
CA ALA A 303 -15.97 26.93 3.53
C ALA A 303 -15.47 25.63 4.16
N GLU A 304 -15.69 24.51 3.52
CA GLU A 304 -15.26 23.20 4.01
C GLU A 304 -13.88 22.86 3.48
N ARG A 305 -12.98 22.41 4.36
CA ARG A 305 -11.63 22.00 3.98
C ARG A 305 -11.61 20.59 3.39
N ASP A 306 -12.34 19.68 3.99
CA ASP A 306 -12.40 18.28 3.62
C ASP A 306 -13.68 17.62 4.14
N ILE A 307 -14.04 16.47 3.54
CA ILE A 307 -15.12 15.59 4.01
C ILE A 307 -14.58 14.18 4.11
N TYR A 308 -14.51 13.63 5.32
CA TYR A 308 -14.15 12.23 5.58
C TYR A 308 -15.39 11.39 5.83
N ARG A 309 -15.65 10.43 4.95
CA ARG A 309 -16.76 9.48 5.08
C ARG A 309 -16.61 8.30 4.13
N ARG A 310 -17.48 7.31 4.27
CA ARG A 310 -17.68 6.28 3.27
C ARG A 310 -18.42 6.89 2.06
N MET A 311 -17.85 6.72 0.87
CA MET A 311 -18.45 7.11 -0.40
C MET A 311 -19.20 5.91 -1.01
N GLU A 312 -20.16 6.19 -1.88
CA GLU A 312 -20.94 5.17 -2.58
C GLU A 312 -20.43 5.00 -4.00
N ARG A 313 -20.48 3.78 -4.52
CA ARG A 313 -20.19 3.54 -5.95
C ARG A 313 -21.41 3.82 -6.79
N THR A 314 -21.23 4.55 -7.90
CA THR A 314 -22.31 4.79 -8.85
C THR A 314 -22.46 3.60 -9.80
N GLU A 315 -23.63 3.46 -10.45
CA GLU A 315 -23.83 2.53 -11.57
C GLU A 315 -23.27 3.11 -12.87
N GLU A 316 -23.12 4.42 -12.96
CA GLU A 316 -22.58 5.12 -14.11
C GLU A 316 -21.10 4.78 -14.28
N LYS A 317 -20.72 4.37 -15.49
CA LYS A 317 -19.35 4.01 -15.85
C LYS A 317 -18.96 4.72 -17.13
N GLU A 318 -17.76 5.31 -17.11
CA GLU A 318 -17.15 5.85 -18.32
C GLU A 318 -15.77 5.21 -18.58
N SER A 319 -15.21 5.49 -19.72
CA SER A 319 -13.87 5.02 -20.07
C SER A 319 -12.80 5.77 -19.26
N VAL A 320 -11.66 5.14 -19.02
CA VAL A 320 -10.49 5.79 -18.39
C VAL A 320 -10.14 7.08 -19.14
N PHE A 321 -10.27 7.10 -20.47
CA PHE A 321 -10.11 8.31 -21.26
C PHE A 321 -11.03 9.44 -20.77
N MET A 322 -12.34 9.15 -20.57
CA MET A 322 -13.30 10.15 -20.10
C MET A 322 -13.05 10.57 -18.65
N HIS A 323 -12.62 9.67 -17.77
CA HIS A 323 -12.15 10.04 -16.44
C HIS A 323 -10.99 11.04 -16.48
N CYS A 324 -10.02 10.81 -17.36
CA CYS A 324 -8.90 11.73 -17.57
C CYS A 324 -9.39 13.08 -18.13
N VAL A 325 -10.30 13.07 -19.07
CA VAL A 325 -10.91 14.29 -19.62
C VAL A 325 -11.60 15.11 -18.54
N ARG A 326 -12.40 14.48 -17.66
CA ARG A 326 -13.06 15.17 -16.54
C ARG A 326 -12.05 15.80 -15.58
N ALA A 327 -10.98 15.06 -15.25
CA ALA A 327 -9.90 15.57 -14.43
C ALA A 327 -9.22 16.81 -15.01
N ILE A 328 -8.96 16.78 -16.33
CA ILE A 328 -8.37 17.93 -17.03
C ILE A 328 -9.36 19.09 -17.08
N ASP A 329 -10.59 18.85 -17.55
CA ASP A 329 -11.59 19.92 -17.74
C ASP A 329 -11.90 20.65 -16.41
N SER A 330 -11.95 19.92 -15.27
CA SER A 330 -12.14 20.52 -13.94
C SER A 330 -10.92 21.28 -13.41
N SER A 331 -9.78 21.20 -14.10
CA SER A 331 -8.51 21.86 -13.72
C SER A 331 -8.16 23.07 -14.57
N LEU A 332 -9.03 23.47 -15.52
CA LEU A 332 -8.74 24.56 -16.47
C LEU A 332 -8.99 25.97 -15.91
N ALA A 333 -9.56 26.09 -14.71
CA ALA A 333 -9.80 27.40 -14.09
C ALA A 333 -8.48 28.08 -13.71
N VAL A 334 -8.36 29.36 -14.01
CA VAL A 334 -7.16 30.16 -13.74
C VAL A 334 -7.50 31.43 -12.99
N GLY A 335 -6.52 31.95 -12.23
CA GLY A 335 -6.66 33.20 -11.49
C GLY A 335 -6.20 34.43 -12.30
N ALA A 336 -5.90 35.51 -11.59
CA ALA A 336 -5.61 36.83 -12.16
C ALA A 336 -4.31 36.85 -13.00
N HIS A 337 -3.37 35.95 -12.74
CA HIS A 337 -2.11 35.84 -13.49
C HIS A 337 -2.18 34.79 -14.62
N GLY A 338 -3.36 34.19 -14.85
CA GLY A 338 -3.55 33.14 -15.85
C GLY A 338 -2.96 31.79 -15.44
N LEU A 339 -2.68 31.59 -14.15
CA LEU A 339 -2.17 30.35 -13.57
C LEU A 339 -3.28 29.60 -12.86
N PRO A 340 -3.21 28.26 -12.75
CA PRO A 340 -4.24 27.47 -12.07
C PRO A 340 -4.35 27.83 -10.59
N LEU A 341 -5.58 27.78 -10.08
CA LEU A 341 -5.88 27.99 -8.66
C LEU A 341 -5.29 26.86 -7.83
N MET A 342 -4.68 27.20 -6.69
CA MET A 342 -4.06 26.24 -5.80
C MET A 342 -5.08 25.42 -5.01
N GLY A 343 -6.29 25.97 -4.75
CA GLY A 343 -7.31 25.30 -3.95
C GLY A 343 -6.86 25.03 -2.51
N GLY A 344 -7.07 23.83 -2.01
CA GLY A 344 -6.63 23.40 -0.67
C GLY A 344 -5.15 23.07 -0.56
N GLY A 345 -4.40 23.19 -1.64
CA GLY A 345 -3.01 22.86 -1.84
C GLY A 345 -2.78 22.31 -3.25
N ASP A 346 -1.54 22.23 -3.66
CA ASP A 346 -1.10 21.48 -4.85
C ASP A 346 -0.30 20.24 -4.38
N TRP A 347 0.77 19.84 -5.06
CA TRP A 347 1.62 18.72 -4.62
C TRP A 347 2.14 18.87 -3.18
N ASN A 348 2.22 20.09 -2.69
CA ASN A 348 2.47 20.38 -1.30
C ASN A 348 1.13 20.68 -0.58
N ASP A 349 0.58 19.68 0.09
CA ASP A 349 -0.68 19.74 0.84
C ASP A 349 -0.68 20.82 1.94
N GLY A 350 0.49 21.26 2.39
CA GLY A 350 0.65 22.30 3.40
C GLY A 350 0.52 23.73 2.87
N MET A 351 0.14 23.93 1.60
CA MET A 351 -0.03 25.27 0.99
C MET A 351 -1.50 25.75 0.97
N ASP A 352 -2.33 25.20 1.82
CA ASP A 352 -3.75 25.56 1.97
C ASP A 352 -3.96 27.07 2.23
N ASN A 353 -3.11 27.67 3.06
CA ASN A 353 -3.17 29.10 3.33
C ASN A 353 -2.86 29.97 2.10
N VAL A 354 -2.05 29.48 1.16
CA VAL A 354 -1.78 30.19 -0.11
C VAL A 354 -2.97 30.09 -1.04
N GLY A 355 -3.61 28.92 -1.12
CA GLY A 355 -4.77 28.68 -1.98
C GLY A 355 -6.05 29.35 -1.49
N SER A 356 -6.14 29.61 -0.20
CA SER A 356 -7.26 30.32 0.42
C SER A 356 -7.46 31.69 -0.22
N GLY A 357 -8.67 31.97 -0.72
CA GLY A 357 -9.00 33.25 -1.35
C GLY A 357 -8.56 33.40 -2.81
N GLY A 358 -8.18 32.31 -3.50
CA GLY A 358 -7.87 32.32 -4.93
C GLY A 358 -6.40 32.41 -5.27
N GLY A 359 -5.51 31.95 -4.40
CA GLY A 359 -4.08 31.84 -4.69
C GLY A 359 -3.78 30.92 -5.89
N GLU A 360 -2.72 31.24 -6.65
CA GLU A 360 -2.37 30.56 -7.88
C GLU A 360 -1.06 29.79 -7.74
N SER A 361 -0.97 28.59 -8.32
CA SER A 361 0.22 27.73 -8.32
C SER A 361 0.97 27.81 -9.64
N VAL A 362 2.21 28.28 -9.60
CA VAL A 362 3.14 28.24 -10.74
C VAL A 362 3.51 26.81 -11.08
N TRP A 363 3.79 25.99 -10.05
CA TRP A 363 4.11 24.56 -10.23
C TRP A 363 2.98 23.82 -10.94
N LEU A 364 1.73 24.02 -10.48
CA LEU A 364 0.56 23.40 -11.10
C LEU A 364 0.36 23.86 -12.54
N GLY A 365 0.70 25.13 -12.86
CA GLY A 365 0.67 25.65 -14.23
C GLY A 365 1.62 24.89 -15.16
N MET A 366 2.84 24.59 -14.68
CA MET A 366 3.80 23.79 -15.44
C MET A 366 3.35 22.33 -15.57
N PHE A 367 2.79 21.74 -14.50
CA PHE A 367 2.31 20.38 -14.50
C PHE A 367 1.08 20.20 -15.41
N LEU A 368 0.10 21.09 -15.32
CA LEU A 368 -1.07 21.07 -16.21
C LEU A 368 -0.67 21.25 -17.67
N TYR A 369 0.32 22.11 -17.96
CA TYR A 369 0.86 22.25 -19.31
C TYR A 369 1.39 20.90 -19.84
N ASP A 370 2.17 20.17 -19.07
CA ASP A 370 2.70 18.85 -19.48
C ASP A 370 1.56 17.83 -19.70
N VAL A 371 0.57 17.79 -18.82
CA VAL A 371 -0.62 16.94 -18.98
C VAL A 371 -1.37 17.25 -20.27
N LEU A 372 -1.62 18.53 -20.55
CA LEU A 372 -2.30 18.96 -21.77
C LEU A 372 -1.52 18.57 -23.03
N MET A 373 -0.20 18.78 -23.04
CA MET A 373 0.66 18.42 -24.19
C MET A 373 0.66 16.90 -24.45
N ARG A 374 0.46 16.07 -23.45
CA ARG A 374 0.29 14.61 -23.61
C ARG A 374 -1.09 14.27 -24.17
N PHE A 375 -2.13 15.03 -23.77
CA PHE A 375 -3.51 14.75 -24.13
C PHE A 375 -3.92 15.33 -25.48
N VAL A 376 -3.29 16.37 -25.98
CA VAL A 376 -3.58 16.93 -27.31
C VAL A 376 -3.52 15.87 -28.43
N PRO A 377 -2.42 15.13 -28.61
CA PRO A 377 -2.37 14.08 -29.62
C PRO A 377 -3.32 12.92 -29.31
N LEU A 378 -3.49 12.55 -28.05
CA LEU A 378 -4.39 11.47 -27.63
C LEU A 378 -5.84 11.80 -27.96
N CYS A 379 -6.31 13.01 -27.68
CA CYS A 379 -7.66 13.45 -28.05
C CYS A 379 -7.88 13.37 -29.55
N ALA A 380 -6.89 13.76 -30.37
CA ALA A 380 -6.96 13.65 -31.82
C ALA A 380 -7.07 12.17 -32.26
N ASP A 381 -6.26 11.28 -31.68
CA ASP A 381 -6.29 9.83 -31.95
C ASP A 381 -7.65 9.21 -31.54
N MET A 382 -8.29 9.72 -30.49
CA MET A 382 -9.61 9.28 -30.01
C MET A 382 -10.79 9.90 -30.77
N GLY A 383 -10.53 10.73 -31.78
CA GLY A 383 -11.57 11.40 -32.59
C GLY A 383 -12.16 12.67 -31.95
N GLU A 384 -11.57 13.13 -30.84
CA GLU A 384 -12.00 14.32 -30.08
C GLU A 384 -11.25 15.58 -30.53
N GLY A 385 -11.34 15.91 -31.83
CA GLY A 385 -10.55 16.99 -32.43
C GLY A 385 -10.83 18.38 -31.85
N GLU A 386 -12.07 18.69 -31.48
CA GLU A 386 -12.42 19.98 -30.84
C GLU A 386 -11.78 20.08 -29.45
N ARG A 387 -11.73 19.00 -28.69
CA ARG A 387 -11.08 18.93 -27.40
C ARG A 387 -9.56 19.07 -27.53
N ALA A 388 -8.96 18.42 -28.52
CA ALA A 388 -7.54 18.58 -28.82
C ALA A 388 -7.19 20.04 -29.07
N ALA A 389 -8.00 20.77 -29.87
CA ALA A 389 -7.81 22.21 -30.15
C ALA A 389 -7.98 23.06 -28.87
N LYS A 390 -9.01 22.77 -28.04
CA LYS A 390 -9.23 23.44 -26.73
C LYS A 390 -8.02 23.28 -25.81
N TYR A 391 -7.49 22.07 -25.71
CA TYR A 391 -6.35 21.78 -24.84
C TYR A 391 -5.05 22.40 -25.35
N ALA A 392 -4.82 22.41 -26.67
CA ALA A 392 -3.67 23.09 -27.27
C ALA A 392 -3.71 24.60 -27.00
N GLU A 393 -4.86 25.24 -27.22
CA GLU A 393 -5.04 26.68 -26.94
C GLU A 393 -4.81 26.97 -25.43
N HIS A 394 -5.32 26.16 -24.55
CA HIS A 394 -5.12 26.35 -23.10
C HIS A 394 -3.66 26.15 -22.70
N ALA A 395 -2.96 25.16 -23.28
CA ALA A 395 -1.54 24.95 -23.05
C ALA A 395 -0.71 26.19 -23.51
N ASP A 396 -1.03 26.76 -24.65
CA ASP A 396 -0.36 28.00 -25.16
C ASP A 396 -0.58 29.19 -24.20
N LYS A 397 -1.81 29.33 -23.67
CA LYS A 397 -2.13 30.38 -22.67
C LYS A 397 -1.35 30.18 -21.37
N LEU A 398 -1.30 28.95 -20.86
CA LEU A 398 -0.51 28.64 -19.66
C LEU A 398 0.98 28.90 -19.85
N LYS A 399 1.53 28.48 -20.98
CA LYS A 399 2.94 28.75 -21.32
C LYS A 399 3.22 30.25 -21.33
N ALA A 400 2.36 31.06 -21.97
CA ALA A 400 2.48 32.49 -21.97
C ALA A 400 2.36 33.10 -20.56
N ALA A 401 1.41 32.62 -19.75
CA ALA A 401 1.23 33.08 -18.38
C ALA A 401 2.44 32.78 -17.50
N VAL A 402 3.00 31.56 -17.57
CA VAL A 402 4.22 31.18 -16.85
C VAL A 402 5.40 32.08 -17.28
N GLN A 403 5.58 32.30 -18.56
CA GLN A 403 6.66 33.18 -19.08
C GLN A 403 6.53 34.65 -18.63
N ALA A 404 5.31 35.17 -18.62
CA ALA A 404 5.04 36.55 -18.24
C ALA A 404 5.08 36.81 -16.73
N ASN A 405 4.60 35.85 -15.94
CA ASN A 405 4.30 36.07 -14.51
C ASN A 405 5.17 35.26 -13.57
N ALA A 406 5.67 34.09 -13.97
CA ALA A 406 6.30 33.18 -13.02
C ALA A 406 7.80 33.43 -12.80
N TRP A 407 8.50 34.13 -13.74
CA TRP A 407 9.92 34.42 -13.60
C TRP A 407 10.15 35.77 -12.89
N ASP A 408 10.98 35.76 -11.84
CA ASP A 408 11.29 36.96 -11.02
C ASP A 408 12.60 37.68 -11.43
N GLY A 409 13.27 37.16 -12.45
CA GLY A 409 14.57 37.62 -12.90
C GLY A 409 15.73 36.68 -12.56
N ALA A 410 15.57 35.80 -11.56
CA ALA A 410 16.56 34.82 -11.14
C ALA A 410 15.99 33.42 -10.98
N TRP A 411 14.75 33.30 -10.52
CA TRP A 411 14.09 32.03 -10.19
C TRP A 411 12.63 32.03 -10.63
N TYR A 412 12.03 30.84 -10.77
CA TYR A 412 10.59 30.71 -10.87
C TYR A 412 9.96 30.90 -9.49
N LYS A 413 8.98 31.79 -9.42
CA LYS A 413 8.12 31.94 -8.24
C LYS A 413 7.42 30.63 -7.95
N ARG A 414 7.11 30.35 -6.68
CA ARG A 414 6.39 29.14 -6.29
C ARG A 414 4.87 29.29 -6.50
N ALA A 415 4.34 30.43 -6.15
CA ALA A 415 2.91 30.71 -6.15
C ALA A 415 2.63 32.20 -6.06
N TYR A 416 1.38 32.57 -6.29
CA TYR A 416 0.81 33.85 -5.95
C TYR A 416 -0.18 33.71 -4.81
N PHE A 417 -0.06 34.56 -3.81
CA PHE A 417 -0.95 34.63 -2.67
C PHE A 417 -2.03 35.67 -2.94
N ALA A 418 -3.29 35.34 -2.66
CA ALA A 418 -4.43 36.21 -2.97
C ALA A 418 -4.74 37.24 -1.87
N GLY A 419 -4.04 37.21 -0.74
CA GLY A 419 -4.27 38.08 0.40
C GLY A 419 -3.32 39.28 0.47
#